data_544f26133beed8dba8303c6776a9309f
#
_entry.id   544f26133beed8dba8303c6776a9309f
#
_cell.length_a   1.000
_cell.length_b   1.000
_cell.length_c   1.000
_cell.angle_alpha   90.00
_cell.angle_beta   90.00
_cell.angle_gamma   90.00
#
_symmetry.space_group_name_H-M   'P 1'
#
loop_
_entity.id
_entity.type
_entity.pdbx_description
1 polymer ?
#
loop_
_entity_poly.entity_id
_entity_poly.type
_entity_poly.pdbx_seq_one_letter_code
_entity_poly.pdbx_strand_id
1 'polypeptide(L)'
;MTPAPFDRSKHGQCLAGITLIELVIIVAIVATLAGICIPAYDKYRETTRTAQAVLDIRAIEHDLLIQESFGGGFPTDLSEVNKGDLRDPWGNYYQYYNPATGKGKGHGGEQRFDKLAKPLNTDFDLYSMGKDGQSKANLDSKVSLDDIVRALNGQYVGLGSEF
;
A
#
# COMPACT_ATOMS: atom_id res chain seq x y z
N MET A 1 47.02 -40.69 -57.25
CA MET A 1 46.67 -39.53 -56.39
C MET A 1 45.29 -39.82 -55.89
N THR A 2 45.21 -40.48 -54.73
CA THR A 2 43.95 -40.95 -54.10
C THR A 2 43.54 -39.93 -52.98
N PRO A 3 42.31 -39.43 -52.93
CA PRO A 3 41.87 -38.54 -51.83
C PRO A 3 41.59 -39.38 -50.60
N ALA A 4 42.02 -38.84 -49.47
CA ALA A 4 41.80 -39.38 -48.13
C ALA A 4 40.33 -39.31 -47.68
N PRO A 5 39.83 -40.25 -46.84
CA PRO A 5 38.46 -40.24 -46.39
C PRO A 5 38.26 -39.20 -45.27
N PHE A 6 37.17 -38.45 -45.37
CA PHE A 6 36.73 -37.45 -44.41
C PHE A 6 36.12 -38.19 -43.19
N ASP A 7 36.81 -38.15 -42.05
CA ASP A 7 36.30 -38.70 -40.78
C ASP A 7 35.31 -37.72 -40.15
N ARG A 8 34.01 -38.05 -40.21
CA ARG A 8 32.95 -37.36 -39.50
C ARG A 8 32.77 -38.04 -38.12
N SER A 9 33.60 -37.71 -37.17
CA SER A 9 33.32 -38.04 -35.78
C SER A 9 32.13 -37.19 -35.29
N LYS A 10 30.92 -37.75 -35.40
CA LYS A 10 29.72 -37.22 -34.74
C LYS A 10 29.88 -37.40 -33.25
N HIS A 11 30.19 -36.33 -32.55
CA HIS A 11 30.03 -36.26 -31.09
C HIS A 11 28.53 -36.36 -30.78
N GLY A 12 28.05 -37.55 -30.54
CA GLY A 12 26.74 -37.79 -29.99
C GLY A 12 26.70 -37.22 -28.56
N GLN A 13 26.10 -36.05 -28.39
CA GLN A 13 25.76 -35.57 -27.06
C GLN A 13 24.73 -36.53 -26.48
N CYS A 14 25.15 -37.37 -25.54
CA CYS A 14 24.22 -38.13 -24.71
C CYS A 14 23.39 -37.13 -23.89
N LEU A 15 22.13 -36.94 -24.28
CA LEU A 15 21.15 -36.26 -23.43
C LEU A 15 20.88 -37.19 -22.26
N ALA A 16 21.51 -36.89 -21.13
CA ALA A 16 21.21 -37.60 -19.88
C ALA A 16 19.76 -37.25 -19.49
N GLY A 17 18.89 -38.24 -19.44
CA GLY A 17 17.52 -38.08 -18.95
C GLY A 17 17.50 -37.86 -17.44
N ILE A 18 16.62 -37.00 -16.95
CA ILE A 18 16.39 -36.78 -15.51
C ILE A 18 15.74 -38.03 -14.91
N THR A 19 16.24 -38.51 -13.79
CA THR A 19 15.64 -39.64 -13.07
C THR A 19 14.39 -39.17 -12.31
N LEU A 20 13.46 -40.09 -12.06
CA LEU A 20 12.24 -39.82 -11.29
C LEU A 20 12.56 -39.33 -9.87
N ILE A 21 13.59 -39.90 -9.23
CA ILE A 21 14.02 -39.50 -7.89
C ILE A 21 14.60 -38.07 -7.87
N GLU A 22 15.36 -37.70 -8.90
CA GLU A 22 15.92 -36.35 -9.04
C GLU A 22 14.82 -35.29 -9.19
N LEU A 23 13.78 -35.59 -9.99
CA LEU A 23 12.61 -34.73 -10.12
C LEU A 23 11.88 -34.56 -8.76
N VAL A 24 11.67 -35.66 -8.01
CA VAL A 24 10.98 -35.60 -6.70
C VAL A 24 11.77 -34.77 -5.70
N ILE A 25 13.10 -34.91 -5.67
CA ILE A 25 13.95 -34.11 -4.77
C ILE A 25 13.87 -32.62 -5.13
N ILE A 26 13.94 -32.28 -6.41
CA ILE A 26 13.83 -30.87 -6.86
C ILE A 26 12.49 -30.27 -6.44
N VAL A 27 11.38 -30.97 -6.69
CA VAL A 27 10.05 -30.48 -6.33
C VAL A 27 9.91 -30.33 -4.81
N ALA A 28 10.47 -31.26 -4.03
CA ALA A 28 10.44 -31.17 -2.55
C ALA A 28 11.19 -29.94 -2.04
N ILE A 29 12.37 -29.64 -2.59
CA ILE A 29 13.15 -28.46 -2.22
C ILE A 29 12.40 -27.17 -2.63
N VAL A 30 11.88 -27.09 -3.83
CA VAL A 30 11.13 -25.92 -4.31
C VAL A 30 9.87 -25.69 -3.46
N ALA A 31 9.15 -26.77 -3.12
CA ALA A 31 7.95 -26.67 -2.28
C ALA A 31 8.25 -26.14 -0.87
N THR A 32 9.35 -26.62 -0.26
CA THR A 32 9.76 -26.12 1.07
C THR A 32 10.19 -24.66 1.04
N LEU A 33 10.95 -24.25 0.04
CA LEU A 33 11.36 -22.84 -0.13
C LEU A 33 10.16 -21.94 -0.39
N ALA A 34 9.23 -22.34 -1.26
CA ALA A 34 8.02 -21.60 -1.55
C ALA A 34 7.15 -21.40 -0.30
N GLY A 35 7.04 -22.42 0.55
CA GLY A 35 6.29 -22.37 1.81
C GLY A 35 6.78 -21.28 2.78
N ILE A 36 8.05 -20.92 2.73
CA ILE A 36 8.65 -19.88 3.58
C ILE A 36 8.63 -18.51 2.86
N CYS A 37 8.94 -18.49 1.57
CA CYS A 37 9.09 -17.25 0.82
C CYS A 37 7.78 -16.50 0.58
N ILE A 38 6.67 -17.23 0.32
CA ILE A 38 5.38 -16.61 -0.01
C ILE A 38 4.87 -15.74 1.15
N PRO A 39 4.72 -16.21 2.40
CA PRO A 39 4.22 -15.38 3.49
C PRO A 39 5.17 -14.24 3.86
N ALA A 40 6.47 -14.44 3.73
CA ALA A 40 7.46 -13.39 3.96
C ALA A 40 7.34 -12.25 2.93
N TYR A 41 7.11 -12.61 1.65
CA TYR A 41 6.91 -11.66 0.57
C TYR A 41 5.62 -10.85 0.76
N ASP A 42 4.51 -11.48 1.15
CA ASP A 42 3.25 -10.81 1.40
C ASP A 42 3.36 -9.78 2.54
N LYS A 43 4.03 -10.14 3.62
CA LYS A 43 4.29 -9.20 4.73
C LYS A 43 5.15 -8.01 4.28
N TYR A 44 6.23 -8.26 3.55
CA TYR A 44 7.09 -7.21 3.02
C TYR A 44 6.31 -6.25 2.10
N ARG A 45 5.50 -6.80 1.21
CA ARG A 45 4.66 -6.03 0.30
C ARG A 45 3.68 -5.13 1.05
N GLU A 46 3.06 -5.64 2.12
CA GLU A 46 2.12 -4.89 2.94
C GLU A 46 2.81 -3.73 3.66
N THR A 47 3.97 -3.98 4.28
CA THR A 47 4.78 -2.93 4.92
C THR A 47 5.17 -1.82 3.91
N THR A 48 5.54 -2.20 2.70
CA THR A 48 5.87 -1.22 1.65
C THR A 48 4.66 -0.38 1.24
N ARG A 49 3.47 -0.97 1.12
CA ARG A 49 2.22 -0.27 0.83
C ARG A 49 1.85 0.72 1.94
N THR A 50 1.95 0.30 3.20
CA THR A 50 1.72 1.17 4.35
C THR A 50 2.67 2.37 4.32
N ALA A 51 3.96 2.15 4.10
CA ALA A 51 4.94 3.23 4.00
C ALA A 51 4.63 4.19 2.84
N GLN A 52 4.22 3.66 1.69
CA GLN A 52 3.82 4.51 0.56
C GLN A 52 2.59 5.36 0.89
N ALA A 53 1.56 4.78 1.50
CA ALA A 53 0.36 5.52 1.90
C ALA A 53 0.66 6.64 2.91
N VAL A 54 1.59 6.41 3.86
CA VAL A 54 2.07 7.44 4.78
C VAL A 54 2.74 8.60 4.03
N LEU A 55 3.59 8.29 3.04
CA LEU A 55 4.25 9.31 2.22
C LEU A 55 3.24 10.09 1.37
N ASP A 56 2.25 9.43 0.80
CA ASP A 56 1.20 10.06 0.00
C ASP A 56 0.36 11.01 0.88
N ILE A 57 -0.04 10.58 2.09
CA ILE A 57 -0.76 11.43 3.04
C ILE A 57 0.07 12.66 3.42
N ARG A 58 1.37 12.51 3.66
CA ARG A 58 2.27 13.63 3.93
C ARG A 58 2.39 14.60 2.73
N ALA A 59 2.42 14.08 1.53
CA ALA A 59 2.46 14.90 0.32
C ALA A 59 1.15 15.67 0.12
N ILE A 60 0.00 15.03 0.34
CA ILE A 60 -1.32 15.69 0.28
C ILE A 60 -1.43 16.75 1.38
N GLU A 61 -1.05 16.43 2.62
CA GLU A 61 -1.02 17.37 3.74
C GLU A 61 -0.20 18.63 3.40
N HIS A 62 0.98 18.45 2.83
CA HIS A 62 1.84 19.55 2.43
C HIS A 62 1.16 20.46 1.38
N ASP A 63 0.50 19.87 0.38
CA ASP A 63 -0.20 20.65 -0.65
C ASP A 63 -1.40 21.41 -0.06
N LEU A 64 -2.13 20.81 0.90
CA LEU A 64 -3.24 21.45 1.61
C LEU A 64 -2.77 22.64 2.46
N LEU A 65 -1.66 22.50 3.17
CA LEU A 65 -1.07 23.56 3.99
C LEU A 65 -0.53 24.73 3.13
N ILE A 66 0.03 24.42 1.96
CA ILE A 66 0.44 25.44 0.99
C ILE A 66 -0.79 26.24 0.54
N GLN A 67 -1.87 25.58 0.15
CA GLN A 67 -3.09 26.24 -0.30
C GLN A 67 -3.69 27.12 0.81
N GLU A 68 -3.73 26.64 2.03
CA GLU A 68 -4.19 27.42 3.19
C GLU A 68 -3.34 28.68 3.38
N SER A 69 -2.01 28.58 3.23
CA SER A 69 -1.07 29.70 3.41
C SER A 69 -1.27 30.85 2.40
N PHE A 70 -1.86 30.58 1.23
CA PHE A 70 -2.26 31.60 0.28
C PHE A 70 -3.56 32.33 0.62
N GLY A 71 -4.16 32.03 1.79
CA GLY A 71 -5.31 32.76 2.34
C GLY A 71 -6.68 32.26 1.85
N GLY A 72 -6.73 31.11 1.16
CA GLY A 72 -7.98 30.48 0.69
C GLY A 72 -8.66 29.59 1.76
N GLY A 73 -8.00 29.34 2.89
CA GLY A 73 -8.42 28.30 3.83
C GLY A 73 -8.23 26.90 3.27
N PHE A 74 -8.60 25.88 4.04
CA PHE A 74 -8.56 24.49 3.54
C PHE A 74 -9.64 24.25 2.50
N PRO A 75 -9.32 23.53 1.39
CA PRO A 75 -10.25 23.27 0.31
C PRO A 75 -11.45 22.43 0.78
N THR A 76 -12.51 22.40 -0.03
CA THR A 76 -13.67 21.56 0.24
C THR A 76 -13.50 20.12 -0.24
N ASP A 77 -12.59 19.89 -1.21
CA ASP A 77 -12.31 18.58 -1.80
C ASP A 77 -10.85 18.53 -2.28
N LEU A 78 -10.27 17.31 -2.33
CA LEU A 78 -8.90 17.10 -2.80
C LEU A 78 -8.69 17.42 -4.29
N SER A 79 -9.75 17.56 -5.08
CA SER A 79 -9.64 17.97 -6.47
C SER A 79 -9.11 19.40 -6.64
N GLU A 80 -9.33 20.28 -5.65
CA GLU A 80 -8.81 21.64 -5.65
C GLU A 80 -7.27 21.70 -5.56
N VAL A 81 -6.65 20.65 -5.03
CA VAL A 81 -5.17 20.46 -5.00
C VAL A 81 -4.69 19.40 -6.00
N ASN A 82 -5.51 19.07 -7.01
CA ASN A 82 -5.22 18.04 -8.02
C ASN A 82 -4.94 16.64 -7.44
N LYS A 83 -5.52 16.30 -6.31
CA LYS A 83 -5.38 14.98 -5.65
C LYS A 83 -6.70 14.20 -5.57
N GLY A 84 -7.78 14.67 -6.17
CA GLY A 84 -9.10 14.03 -6.11
C GLY A 84 -9.13 12.61 -6.70
N ASP A 85 -8.29 12.33 -7.69
CA ASP A 85 -8.19 11.02 -8.35
C ASP A 85 -7.05 10.15 -7.83
N LEU A 86 -6.27 10.64 -6.85
CA LEU A 86 -5.17 9.88 -6.28
C LEU A 86 -5.69 8.66 -5.52
N ARG A 87 -5.06 7.52 -5.79
CA ARG A 87 -5.39 6.26 -5.13
C ARG A 87 -4.27 5.81 -4.24
N ASP A 88 -4.68 5.20 -3.13
CA ASP A 88 -3.76 4.54 -2.23
C ASP A 88 -3.16 3.25 -2.84
N PRO A 89 -2.15 2.64 -2.22
CA PRO A 89 -1.51 1.42 -2.72
C PRO A 89 -2.42 0.17 -2.80
N TRP A 90 -3.63 0.22 -2.25
CA TRP A 90 -4.65 -0.84 -2.34
C TRP A 90 -5.71 -0.52 -3.41
N GLY A 91 -5.69 0.70 -3.99
CA GLY A 91 -6.58 1.14 -5.08
C GLY A 91 -7.77 1.98 -4.64
N ASN A 92 -7.92 2.29 -3.35
CA ASN A 92 -8.98 3.14 -2.82
C ASN A 92 -8.63 4.62 -3.00
N TYR A 93 -9.62 5.50 -3.02
CA TYR A 93 -9.38 6.94 -2.98
C TYR A 93 -9.02 7.39 -1.57
N TYR A 94 -8.09 8.34 -1.45
CA TYR A 94 -7.86 9.03 -0.19
C TYR A 94 -9.11 9.78 0.25
N GLN A 95 -9.42 9.68 1.52
CA GLN A 95 -10.58 10.30 2.15
C GLN A 95 -10.16 11.60 2.81
N TYR A 96 -10.93 12.65 2.56
CA TYR A 96 -10.69 13.99 3.09
C TYR A 96 -11.97 14.56 3.66
N TYR A 97 -11.90 15.25 4.79
CA TYR A 97 -13.02 15.94 5.38
C TYR A 97 -12.55 17.25 6.01
N ASN A 98 -13.21 18.35 5.63
CA ASN A 98 -12.98 19.68 6.17
C ASN A 98 -14.12 20.04 7.16
N PRO A 99 -13.85 20.06 8.48
CA PRO A 99 -14.88 20.35 9.49
C PRO A 99 -15.43 21.78 9.40
N ALA A 100 -14.65 22.75 8.93
CA ALA A 100 -15.11 24.13 8.79
C ALA A 100 -16.21 24.29 7.75
N THR A 101 -16.21 23.46 6.71
CA THR A 101 -17.25 23.48 5.65
C THR A 101 -18.29 22.40 5.80
N GLY A 102 -18.02 21.37 6.62
CA GLY A 102 -18.84 20.16 6.73
C GLY A 102 -18.87 19.35 5.44
N LYS A 103 -17.88 19.53 4.55
CA LYS A 103 -17.78 18.89 3.23
C LYS A 103 -16.54 18.03 3.11
N GLY A 104 -16.61 17.07 2.20
CA GLY A 104 -15.56 16.11 1.89
C GLY A 104 -16.12 14.70 1.72
N LYS A 105 -15.34 13.80 1.11
CA LYS A 105 -15.68 12.37 0.94
C LYS A 105 -15.32 11.52 2.17
N GLY A 106 -15.10 12.16 3.33
CA GLY A 106 -14.92 11.44 4.59
C GLY A 106 -16.22 10.81 5.07
N HIS A 107 -16.14 9.85 5.94
CA HIS A 107 -17.21 8.98 6.44
C HIS A 107 -18.50 9.73 6.79
N GLY A 108 -19.43 9.82 5.84
CA GLY A 108 -20.78 10.41 6.07
C GLY A 108 -20.83 11.85 6.55
N GLY A 109 -19.72 12.63 6.45
CA GLY A 109 -19.65 14.00 6.96
C GLY A 109 -19.35 14.12 8.46
N GLU A 110 -18.83 13.06 9.08
CA GLU A 110 -18.43 13.06 10.49
C GLU A 110 -16.91 13.15 10.63
N GLN A 111 -16.44 13.96 11.60
CA GLN A 111 -15.04 13.98 12.00
C GLN A 111 -14.62 12.64 12.61
N ARG A 112 -13.38 12.27 12.32
CA ARG A 112 -12.78 11.10 12.96
C ARG A 112 -12.45 11.37 14.42
N PHE A 113 -12.57 10.32 15.21
CA PHE A 113 -12.25 10.35 16.64
C PHE A 113 -11.69 9.02 17.14
N ASP A 114 -10.98 9.10 18.24
CA ASP A 114 -10.50 7.98 19.03
C ASP A 114 -10.89 8.18 20.50
N LYS A 115 -10.63 7.21 21.37
CA LYS A 115 -10.85 7.33 22.82
C LYS A 115 -10.05 8.47 23.45
N LEU A 116 -8.84 8.70 22.95
CA LEU A 116 -7.89 9.68 23.47
C LEU A 116 -8.04 11.05 22.80
N ALA A 117 -8.57 11.12 21.58
CA ALA A 117 -8.69 12.34 20.78
C ALA A 117 -10.08 12.48 20.17
N LYS A 118 -10.84 13.48 20.58
CA LYS A 118 -12.18 13.83 20.07
C LYS A 118 -12.27 15.33 19.83
N PRO A 119 -12.17 15.82 18.59
CA PRO A 119 -11.89 15.09 17.35
C PRO A 119 -10.43 14.65 17.21
N LEU A 120 -10.13 13.81 16.20
CA LEU A 120 -8.78 13.34 15.89
C LEU A 120 -7.89 14.49 15.38
N ASN A 121 -8.49 15.38 14.57
CA ASN A 121 -7.89 16.62 14.08
C ASN A 121 -8.87 17.79 14.22
N THR A 122 -8.34 18.99 14.40
CA THR A 122 -9.15 20.23 14.48
C THR A 122 -9.16 21.00 13.16
N ASP A 123 -8.22 20.71 12.27
CA ASP A 123 -8.02 21.36 10.96
C ASP A 123 -8.76 20.59 9.84
N PHE A 124 -8.31 19.39 9.51
CA PHE A 124 -8.94 18.49 8.54
C PHE A 124 -8.59 17.03 8.80
N ASP A 125 -9.49 16.13 8.43
CA ASP A 125 -9.20 14.69 8.42
C ASP A 125 -8.72 14.25 7.05
N LEU A 126 -7.66 13.44 7.02
CA LEU A 126 -7.09 12.85 5.82
C LEU A 126 -6.63 11.42 6.13
N TYR A 127 -7.09 10.45 5.35
CA TYR A 127 -6.78 9.04 5.59
C TYR A 127 -6.95 8.16 4.34
N SER A 128 -6.32 6.99 4.36
CA SER A 128 -6.61 5.85 3.47
C SER A 128 -7.44 4.83 4.23
N MET A 129 -8.37 4.18 3.54
CA MET A 129 -9.19 3.10 4.10
C MET A 129 -8.46 1.75 4.16
N GLY A 130 -7.14 1.76 4.00
CA GLY A 130 -6.33 0.57 4.14
C GLY A 130 -6.65 -0.54 3.14
N LYS A 131 -6.31 -1.75 3.51
CA LYS A 131 -6.40 -2.94 2.67
C LYS A 131 -7.84 -3.41 2.47
N ASP A 132 -8.68 -3.31 3.49
CA ASP A 132 -10.06 -3.79 3.42
C ASP A 132 -11.02 -2.82 2.72
N GLY A 133 -10.57 -1.57 2.47
CA GLY A 133 -11.35 -0.52 1.80
C GLY A 133 -12.56 -0.06 2.61
N GLN A 134 -12.58 -0.33 3.91
CA GLN A 134 -13.65 0.04 4.83
C GLN A 134 -13.11 0.90 5.95
N SER A 135 -13.91 1.83 6.43
CA SER A 135 -13.53 2.70 7.53
C SER A 135 -14.75 3.15 8.33
N LYS A 136 -14.56 3.61 9.55
CA LYS A 136 -15.56 4.26 10.39
C LYS A 136 -14.96 5.49 11.03
N ALA A 137 -15.82 6.44 11.44
CA ALA A 137 -15.38 7.65 12.14
C ALA A 137 -14.62 7.32 13.43
N ASN A 138 -15.03 6.26 14.15
CA ASN A 138 -14.31 5.76 15.32
C ASN A 138 -13.10 4.92 14.90
N LEU A 139 -11.89 5.36 15.23
CA LEU A 139 -10.63 4.70 14.93
C LEU A 139 -10.46 3.35 15.66
N ASP A 140 -11.06 3.18 16.84
CA ASP A 140 -11.09 1.90 17.59
C ASP A 140 -11.92 0.80 16.91
N SER A 141 -12.66 1.11 15.84
CA SER A 141 -13.43 0.11 15.13
C SER A 141 -12.53 -0.89 14.43
N LYS A 142 -12.89 -2.17 14.46
CA LYS A 142 -12.11 -3.25 13.81
C LYS A 142 -11.82 -3.00 12.33
N VAL A 143 -12.73 -2.33 11.62
CA VAL A 143 -12.58 -1.97 10.19
C VAL A 143 -11.71 -0.74 9.96
N SER A 144 -11.31 -0.03 11.02
CA SER A 144 -10.44 1.15 10.92
C SER A 144 -9.03 0.90 11.42
N LEU A 145 -8.73 -0.33 11.85
CA LEU A 145 -7.41 -0.68 12.39
C LEU A 145 -6.31 -0.74 11.32
N ASP A 146 -6.67 -1.01 10.08
CA ASP A 146 -5.76 -1.01 8.92
C ASP A 146 -5.80 0.31 8.13
N ASP A 147 -6.61 1.30 8.56
CA ASP A 147 -6.57 2.64 8.01
C ASP A 147 -5.20 3.28 8.24
N ILE A 148 -4.74 4.05 7.24
CA ILE A 148 -3.60 4.94 7.44
C ILE A 148 -4.16 6.33 7.69
N VAL A 149 -3.95 6.85 8.88
CA VAL A 149 -4.59 8.09 9.32
C VAL A 149 -3.58 9.19 9.64
N ARG A 150 -3.99 10.42 9.37
CA ARG A 150 -3.40 11.63 9.91
C ARG A 150 -4.11 11.97 11.22
N ALA A 151 -3.36 12.23 12.27
CA ALA A 151 -3.90 12.56 13.59
C ALA A 151 -3.10 13.67 14.29
N LEU A 152 -3.71 14.29 15.30
CA LEU A 152 -3.12 15.38 16.10
C LEU A 152 -2.59 16.52 15.21
N ASN A 153 -3.39 16.91 14.22
CA ASN A 153 -3.04 17.97 13.24
C ASN A 153 -1.68 17.72 12.55
N GLY A 154 -1.47 16.47 12.12
CA GLY A 154 -0.27 16.05 11.40
C GLY A 154 0.92 15.62 12.27
N GLN A 155 0.82 15.65 13.60
CA GLN A 155 1.90 15.15 14.47
C GLN A 155 2.08 13.62 14.32
N TYR A 156 1.00 12.92 13.97
CA TYR A 156 1.01 11.50 13.67
C TYR A 156 0.48 11.23 12.25
N VAL A 157 1.17 10.37 11.50
CA VAL A 157 0.65 9.73 10.30
C VAL A 157 1.13 8.28 10.30
N GLY A 158 0.19 7.34 10.35
CA GLY A 158 0.49 5.92 10.44
C GLY A 158 -0.77 5.08 10.52
N LEU A 159 -0.58 3.79 10.85
CA LEU A 159 -1.68 2.84 11.04
C LEU A 159 -2.59 3.27 12.20
N GLY A 160 -3.90 3.17 11.99
CA GLY A 160 -4.88 3.42 13.02
C GLY A 160 -4.76 2.50 14.24
N SER A 161 -4.26 1.28 14.04
CA SER A 161 -3.99 0.33 15.13
C SER A 161 -2.77 0.67 15.99
N GLU A 162 -1.92 1.60 15.55
CA GLU A 162 -0.69 2.01 16.25
C GLU A 162 -0.83 3.40 16.90
N PHE A 163 -1.99 4.07 16.74
CA PHE A 163 -2.31 5.35 17.35
C PHE A 163 -2.87 5.15 18.75
#